data_ef418bdd6a0e7f5b456cbedb51286be5
#
_entry.id   ef418bdd6a0e7f5b456cbedb51286be5
#
_cell.length_a   1.000
_cell.length_b   1.000
_cell.length_c   1.000
_cell.angle_alpha   90.00
_cell.angle_beta   90.00
_cell.angle_gamma   90.00
#
_symmetry.space_group_name_H-M   'P 1'
#
loop_
_entity.id
_entity.type
_entity.pdbx_description
1 polymer ?
#
loop_
_entity_poly.entity_id
_entity_poly.type
_entity_poly.pdbx_seq_one_letter_code
_entity_poly.pdbx_strand_id
1 'polypeptide(L)'
;TSIAEQAKKTAGRRDWDEASYFDELAVRHRDYVPIARRILKWAVERGLDIWWGKGIQDPSFIPVLDFAGIRQQLFGIYLSGVFEVQFQYYKHPPFNHMEYRRELANKLNLISGVSIPEERLTKRPSFSLALLQSEDGLSHVLSTYDWFVNQLKHHATKEGADG
;
A
#
# COMPACT_ATOMS: atom_id res chain seq x y z
N THR A 1 -32.54 20.49 -5.26
CA THR A 1 -31.14 20.42 -5.66
C THR A 1 -31.00 19.75 -7.02
N SER A 2 -30.24 20.36 -7.90
CA SER A 2 -30.01 19.80 -9.23
C SER A 2 -29.11 18.57 -9.18
N ILE A 3 -29.18 17.74 -10.22
CA ILE A 3 -28.32 16.58 -10.35
C ILE A 3 -26.84 17.02 -10.38
N ALA A 4 -26.56 18.16 -11.02
CA ALA A 4 -25.19 18.71 -11.06
C ALA A 4 -24.67 19.09 -9.69
N GLU A 5 -25.51 19.67 -8.84
CA GLU A 5 -25.15 20.03 -7.47
C GLU A 5 -24.90 18.79 -6.62
N GLN A 6 -25.73 17.75 -6.79
CA GLN A 6 -25.53 16.48 -6.08
C GLN A 6 -24.25 15.80 -6.53
N ALA A 7 -23.96 15.80 -7.83
CA ALA A 7 -22.74 15.22 -8.36
C ALA A 7 -21.50 15.95 -7.85
N LYS A 8 -21.56 17.29 -7.79
CA LYS A 8 -20.46 18.11 -7.28
C LYS A 8 -20.23 17.88 -5.79
N LYS A 9 -21.32 17.78 -5.04
CA LYS A 9 -21.29 17.51 -3.61
C LYS A 9 -20.77 16.10 -3.31
N THR A 10 -21.19 15.12 -4.12
CA THR A 10 -20.73 13.74 -4.03
C THR A 10 -19.25 13.63 -4.42
N ALA A 11 -18.81 14.42 -5.41
CA ALA A 11 -17.41 14.43 -5.82
C ALA A 11 -16.46 14.84 -4.69
N GLY A 12 -16.92 15.73 -3.76
CA GLY A 12 -16.14 16.14 -2.60
C GLY A 12 -15.98 15.05 -1.55
N ARG A 13 -16.83 14.01 -1.61
CA ARG A 13 -16.83 12.88 -0.69
C ARG A 13 -16.88 11.56 -1.45
N ARG A 14 -16.28 11.52 -2.62
CA ARG A 14 -16.35 10.35 -3.48
C ARG A 14 -15.77 9.12 -2.78
N ASP A 15 -16.57 8.07 -2.72
CA ASP A 15 -16.09 6.75 -2.30
C ASP A 15 -15.54 6.05 -3.54
N TRP A 16 -14.28 5.65 -3.46
CA TRP A 16 -13.63 4.97 -4.57
C TRP A 16 -13.83 3.47 -4.46
N ASP A 17 -13.93 2.81 -5.60
CA ASP A 17 -13.93 1.36 -5.69
C ASP A 17 -12.93 0.95 -6.78
N GLU A 18 -12.82 -0.35 -7.02
CA GLU A 18 -11.87 -0.86 -8.02
C GLU A 18 -12.10 -0.22 -9.39
N ALA A 19 -13.36 -0.21 -9.85
CA ALA A 19 -13.66 0.30 -11.19
C ALA A 19 -13.34 1.78 -11.33
N SER A 20 -13.80 2.61 -10.38
CA SER A 20 -13.58 4.05 -10.44
C SER A 20 -12.11 4.42 -10.26
N TYR A 21 -11.41 3.69 -9.39
CA TYR A 21 -9.98 3.90 -9.17
C TYR A 21 -9.19 3.65 -10.46
N PHE A 22 -9.40 2.51 -11.10
CA PHE A 22 -8.64 2.16 -12.30
C PHE A 22 -9.04 3.00 -13.52
N ASP A 23 -10.31 3.42 -13.59
CA ASP A 23 -10.74 4.35 -14.64
C ASP A 23 -9.98 5.67 -14.52
N GLU A 24 -9.88 6.20 -13.31
CA GLU A 24 -9.17 7.46 -13.07
C GLU A 24 -7.65 7.31 -13.24
N LEU A 25 -7.10 6.19 -12.80
CA LEU A 25 -5.68 5.92 -12.99
C LEU A 25 -5.32 5.87 -14.48
N ALA A 26 -6.19 5.28 -15.30
CA ALA A 26 -5.96 5.23 -16.74
C ALA A 26 -5.96 6.62 -17.36
N VAL A 27 -6.74 7.56 -16.80
CA VAL A 27 -6.76 8.96 -17.28
C VAL A 27 -5.49 9.69 -16.85
N ARG A 28 -5.07 9.54 -15.59
CA ARG A 28 -3.94 10.28 -15.05
C ARG A 28 -2.58 9.67 -15.42
N HIS A 29 -2.47 8.34 -15.34
CA HIS A 29 -1.21 7.62 -15.53
C HIS A 29 -1.48 6.23 -16.13
N ARG A 30 -1.78 6.21 -17.40
CA ARG A 30 -2.15 4.97 -18.10
C ARG A 30 -1.09 3.88 -17.96
N ASP A 31 0.18 4.27 -17.99
CA ASP A 31 1.30 3.33 -17.92
C ASP A 31 1.40 2.62 -16.57
N TYR A 32 0.78 3.17 -15.53
CA TYR A 32 0.81 2.58 -14.20
C TYR A 32 -0.32 1.59 -13.93
N VAL A 33 -1.31 1.52 -14.84
CA VAL A 33 -2.45 0.62 -14.67
C VAL A 33 -2.00 -0.84 -14.52
N PRO A 34 -1.13 -1.38 -15.39
CA PRO A 34 -0.68 -2.78 -15.24
C PRO A 34 0.04 -3.03 -13.92
N ILE A 35 0.84 -2.07 -13.46
CA ILE A 35 1.56 -2.17 -12.18
C ILE A 35 0.57 -2.26 -11.02
N ALA A 36 -0.37 -1.32 -10.96
CA ALA A 36 -1.37 -1.27 -9.90
C ALA A 36 -2.26 -2.50 -9.91
N ARG A 37 -2.66 -3.00 -11.07
CA ARG A 37 -3.46 -4.23 -11.19
C ARG A 37 -2.68 -5.44 -10.70
N ARG A 38 -1.41 -5.51 -10.99
CA ARG A 38 -0.56 -6.61 -10.55
C ARG A 38 -0.43 -6.63 -9.03
N ILE A 39 -0.27 -5.45 -8.43
CA ILE A 39 -0.19 -5.30 -6.98
C ILE A 39 -1.52 -5.69 -6.33
N LEU A 40 -2.64 -5.23 -6.91
CA LEU A 40 -3.97 -5.58 -6.40
C LEU A 40 -4.22 -7.08 -6.46
N LYS A 41 -3.85 -7.71 -7.58
CA LYS A 41 -3.99 -9.16 -7.75
C LYS A 41 -3.20 -9.91 -6.68
N TRP A 42 -1.95 -9.49 -6.45
CA TRP A 42 -1.12 -10.05 -5.39
C TRP A 42 -1.82 -9.97 -4.02
N ALA A 43 -2.36 -8.81 -3.69
CA ALA A 43 -3.03 -8.58 -2.41
C ALA A 43 -4.25 -9.48 -2.25
N VAL A 44 -5.07 -9.60 -3.29
CA VAL A 44 -6.25 -10.46 -3.28
C VAL A 44 -5.86 -11.92 -3.12
N GLU A 45 -4.83 -12.37 -3.83
CA GLU A 45 -4.32 -13.74 -3.74
C GLU A 45 -3.80 -14.08 -2.34
N ARG A 46 -3.32 -13.08 -1.60
CA ARG A 46 -2.83 -13.25 -0.22
C ARG A 46 -3.95 -13.14 0.83
N GLY A 47 -5.19 -12.93 0.38
CA GLY A 47 -6.33 -12.81 1.29
C GLY A 47 -6.38 -11.50 2.04
N LEU A 48 -5.71 -10.47 1.53
CA LEU A 48 -5.72 -9.15 2.16
C LEU A 48 -7.01 -8.40 1.82
N ASP A 49 -7.50 -7.61 2.77
CA ASP A 49 -8.58 -6.67 2.51
C ASP A 49 -8.03 -5.48 1.75
N ILE A 50 -8.88 -4.82 0.99
CA ILE A 50 -8.48 -3.63 0.23
C ILE A 50 -9.29 -2.44 0.71
N TRP A 51 -8.58 -1.43 1.20
CA TRP A 51 -9.18 -0.14 1.53
C TRP A 51 -9.10 0.76 0.31
N TRP A 52 -10.25 1.21 -0.17
CA TRP A 52 -10.32 2.20 -1.24
C TRP A 52 -10.43 3.58 -0.58
N GLY A 53 -9.54 4.48 -0.96
CA GLY A 53 -9.47 5.80 -0.36
C GLY A 53 -10.72 6.64 -0.58
N LYS A 54 -10.85 7.66 0.24
CA LYS A 54 -11.94 8.65 0.13
C LYS A 54 -11.32 10.01 -0.12
N GLY A 55 -11.87 10.76 -1.03
CA GLY A 55 -11.37 12.07 -1.38
C GLY A 55 -11.26 12.26 -2.87
N ILE A 56 -10.93 13.49 -3.30
CA ILE A 56 -10.92 13.86 -4.71
C ILE A 56 -9.50 13.91 -5.26
N GLN A 57 -8.57 14.47 -4.48
CA GLN A 57 -7.29 14.88 -5.02
C GLN A 57 -6.33 13.72 -5.27
N ASP A 58 -6.12 12.89 -4.27
CA ASP A 58 -5.16 11.80 -4.40
C ASP A 58 -5.58 10.58 -3.58
N PRO A 59 -6.65 9.91 -4.02
CA PRO A 59 -7.08 8.67 -3.35
C PRO A 59 -6.08 7.55 -3.61
N SER A 60 -6.14 6.54 -2.73
CA SER A 60 -5.26 5.38 -2.83
C SER A 60 -6.05 4.11 -2.62
N PHE A 61 -5.48 2.97 -3.00
CA PHE A 61 -5.92 1.73 -2.40
C PHE A 61 -4.83 1.20 -1.47
N ILE A 62 -5.26 0.59 -0.37
CA ILE A 62 -4.36 0.15 0.70
C ILE A 62 -4.68 -1.30 1.04
N PRO A 63 -3.76 -2.24 0.76
CA PRO A 63 -3.90 -3.62 1.25
C PRO A 63 -3.76 -3.67 2.77
N VAL A 64 -4.66 -4.42 3.42
CA VAL A 64 -4.72 -4.53 4.87
C VAL A 64 -4.74 -5.99 5.27
N LEU A 65 -3.86 -6.39 6.18
CA LEU A 65 -3.88 -7.72 6.76
C LEU A 65 -4.82 -7.74 7.96
N ASP A 66 -5.81 -8.63 7.92
CA ASP A 66 -6.70 -8.91 9.03
C ASP A 66 -6.46 -10.35 9.44
N PHE A 67 -5.74 -10.56 10.54
CA PHE A 67 -5.28 -11.90 10.94
C PHE A 67 -5.09 -11.97 12.45
N ALA A 68 -5.65 -12.99 13.09
CA ALA A 68 -5.46 -13.28 14.51
C ALA A 68 -5.68 -12.07 15.43
N GLY A 69 -6.69 -11.25 15.09
CA GLY A 69 -7.06 -10.08 15.90
C GLY A 69 -6.28 -8.81 15.59
N ILE A 70 -5.30 -8.88 14.70
CA ILE A 70 -4.60 -7.66 14.26
C ILE A 70 -5.15 -7.19 12.92
N ARG A 71 -5.08 -5.89 12.70
CA ARG A 71 -5.47 -5.28 11.44
C ARG A 71 -4.39 -4.26 11.08
N GLN A 72 -3.59 -4.59 10.06
CA GLN A 72 -2.41 -3.82 9.72
C GLN A 72 -2.41 -3.44 8.24
N GLN A 73 -2.39 -2.14 7.96
CA GLN A 73 -2.22 -1.65 6.61
C GLN A 73 -0.77 -1.77 6.17
N LEU A 74 -0.55 -2.08 4.91
CA LEU A 74 0.77 -2.39 4.38
C LEU A 74 1.42 -1.19 3.68
N PHE A 75 0.77 -0.70 2.64
CA PHE A 75 1.27 0.40 1.82
C PHE A 75 0.09 1.04 1.09
N GLY A 76 0.31 2.17 0.45
CA GLY A 76 -0.72 2.83 -0.35
C GLY A 76 -0.28 3.02 -1.79
N ILE A 77 -1.19 2.77 -2.72
CA ILE A 77 -0.98 3.02 -4.14
C ILE A 77 -1.87 4.19 -4.54
N TYR A 78 -1.26 5.33 -4.77
CA TYR A 78 -1.97 6.58 -4.99
C TYR A 78 -2.20 6.88 -6.47
N LEU A 79 -3.30 7.54 -6.78
CA LEU A 79 -3.61 7.95 -8.16
C LEU A 79 -2.57 8.91 -8.74
N SER A 80 -1.83 9.60 -7.88
CA SER A 80 -0.70 10.44 -8.32
C SER A 80 0.47 9.64 -8.88
N GLY A 81 0.42 8.31 -8.72
CA GLY A 81 1.45 7.43 -9.27
C GLY A 81 2.59 7.12 -8.32
N VAL A 82 2.31 7.09 -7.01
CA VAL A 82 3.33 6.78 -6.01
C VAL A 82 2.95 5.57 -5.17
N PHE A 83 3.98 4.86 -4.74
CA PHE A 83 3.91 3.79 -3.75
C PHE A 83 4.35 4.39 -2.42
N GLU A 84 3.48 4.37 -1.43
CA GLU A 84 3.77 4.96 -0.11
C GLU A 84 4.00 3.85 0.91
N VAL A 85 5.18 3.85 1.52
CA VAL A 85 5.51 2.92 2.60
C VAL A 85 4.97 3.55 3.90
N GLN A 86 4.14 2.82 4.61
CA GLN A 86 3.36 3.39 5.70
C GLN A 86 3.92 3.07 7.09
N PHE A 87 5.20 3.32 7.29
CA PHE A 87 5.86 3.10 8.59
C PHE A 87 5.10 3.75 9.75
N GLN A 88 4.58 4.94 9.53
CA GLN A 88 3.85 5.69 10.55
C GLN A 88 2.68 4.89 11.14
N TYR A 89 2.11 3.99 10.35
CA TYR A 89 0.93 3.20 10.74
C TYR A 89 1.28 1.76 11.14
N TYR A 90 2.56 1.40 11.20
CA TYR A 90 2.96 0.06 11.59
C TYR A 90 2.95 -0.06 13.11
N LYS A 91 1.81 -0.52 13.64
CA LYS A 91 1.56 -0.59 15.08
C LYS A 91 1.73 -1.98 15.66
N HIS A 92 1.75 -3.00 14.80
CA HIS A 92 1.78 -4.40 15.23
C HIS A 92 3.18 -5.01 15.09
N PRO A 93 3.57 -5.87 16.04
CA PRO A 93 4.87 -6.54 15.95
C PRO A 93 5.01 -7.37 14.68
N PRO A 94 6.19 -7.45 14.06
CA PRO A 94 7.45 -6.85 14.54
C PRO A 94 7.71 -5.43 14.01
N PHE A 95 6.83 -4.88 13.16
CA PHE A 95 7.09 -3.62 12.47
C PHE A 95 6.81 -2.37 13.30
N ASN A 96 6.41 -2.54 14.56
CA ASN A 96 6.42 -1.46 15.56
C ASN A 96 7.82 -1.23 16.12
N HIS A 97 8.81 -2.10 15.80
CA HIS A 97 10.20 -1.96 16.21
C HIS A 97 11.06 -1.42 15.07
N MET A 98 11.95 -0.49 15.39
CA MET A 98 12.80 0.17 14.40
C MET A 98 13.71 -0.80 13.65
N GLU A 99 14.17 -1.84 14.31
CA GLU A 99 15.01 -2.87 13.69
C GLU A 99 14.33 -3.48 12.46
N TYR A 100 13.07 -3.86 12.60
CA TYR A 100 12.32 -4.46 11.48
C TYR A 100 11.93 -3.45 10.40
N ARG A 101 11.70 -2.20 10.81
CA ARG A 101 11.45 -1.11 9.84
C ARG A 101 12.69 -0.86 9.00
N ARG A 102 13.86 -0.90 9.64
CA ARG A 102 15.14 -0.73 8.94
C ARG A 102 15.38 -1.87 7.96
N GLU A 103 15.07 -3.10 8.37
CA GLU A 103 15.18 -4.26 7.49
C GLU A 103 14.25 -4.13 6.28
N LEU A 104 13.00 -3.70 6.48
CA LEU A 104 12.07 -3.45 5.39
C LEU A 104 12.62 -2.39 4.43
N ALA A 105 13.11 -1.27 4.97
CA ALA A 105 13.69 -0.21 4.15
C ALA A 105 14.90 -0.71 3.36
N ASN A 106 15.76 -1.51 3.99
CA ASN A 106 16.94 -2.08 3.31
C ASN A 106 16.53 -2.97 2.13
N LYS A 107 15.49 -3.78 2.31
CA LYS A 107 14.97 -4.62 1.24
C LYS A 107 14.39 -3.77 0.10
N LEU A 108 13.62 -2.75 0.42
CA LEU A 108 13.04 -1.87 -0.59
C LEU A 108 14.11 -1.05 -1.31
N ASN A 109 15.17 -0.67 -0.61
CA ASN A 109 16.27 0.10 -1.21
C ASN A 109 17.10 -0.71 -2.20
N LEU A 110 16.89 -2.02 -2.29
CA LEU A 110 17.50 -2.85 -3.35
C LEU A 110 16.83 -2.63 -4.69
N ILE A 111 15.64 -2.05 -4.72
CA ILE A 111 14.96 -1.69 -5.97
C ILE A 111 15.69 -0.47 -6.55
N SER A 112 16.10 -0.57 -7.82
CA SER A 112 16.80 0.53 -8.48
C SER A 112 16.00 1.83 -8.42
N GLY A 113 16.58 2.87 -7.89
CA GLY A 113 15.96 4.18 -7.76
C GLY A 113 15.23 4.43 -6.43
N VAL A 114 15.05 3.40 -5.60
CA VAL A 114 14.44 3.57 -4.28
C VAL A 114 15.53 3.89 -3.25
N SER A 115 15.33 4.97 -2.50
CA SER A 115 16.25 5.39 -1.46
C SER A 115 15.47 5.92 -0.27
N ILE A 116 15.28 5.08 0.74
CA ILE A 116 14.57 5.43 1.97
C ILE A 116 15.60 5.64 3.07
N PRO A 117 15.75 6.89 3.56
CA PRO A 117 16.73 7.17 4.61
C PRO A 117 16.22 6.80 6.00
N GLU A 118 17.14 6.65 6.95
CA GLU A 118 16.84 6.26 8.33
C GLU A 118 15.80 7.16 8.98
N GLU A 119 15.87 8.45 8.75
CA GLU A 119 14.97 9.43 9.37
C GLU A 119 13.53 9.35 8.87
N ARG A 120 13.27 8.54 7.85
CA ARG A 120 11.92 8.37 7.31
C ARG A 120 11.21 7.11 7.86
N LEU A 121 11.86 6.37 8.73
CA LEU A 121 11.31 5.10 9.26
C LEU A 121 10.13 5.26 10.21
N THR A 122 9.81 6.50 10.59
CA THR A 122 8.60 6.81 11.39
C THR A 122 7.58 7.61 10.59
N LYS A 123 7.80 7.75 9.29
CA LYS A 123 7.03 8.59 8.39
C LYS A 123 6.34 7.76 7.31
N ARG A 124 6.00 8.42 6.22
CA ARG A 124 5.37 7.77 5.06
C ARG A 124 6.16 8.09 3.80
N PRO A 125 7.38 7.55 3.67
CA PRO A 125 8.16 7.79 2.46
C PRO A 125 7.49 7.15 1.26
N SER A 126 7.65 7.77 0.10
CA SER A 126 7.06 7.26 -1.14
C SER A 126 8.09 7.24 -2.26
N PHE A 127 7.81 6.43 -3.26
CA PHE A 127 8.60 6.44 -4.51
C PHE A 127 7.65 6.25 -5.68
N SER A 128 8.12 6.63 -6.87
CA SER A 128 7.30 6.58 -8.08
C SER A 128 6.99 5.14 -8.50
N LEU A 129 5.76 4.89 -8.94
CA LEU A 129 5.40 3.60 -9.54
C LEU A 129 6.21 3.32 -10.81
N ALA A 130 6.80 4.34 -11.42
CA ALA A 130 7.69 4.15 -12.57
C ALA A 130 8.85 3.20 -12.25
N LEU A 131 9.30 3.16 -10.99
CA LEU A 131 10.38 2.27 -10.57
C LEU A 131 9.95 0.81 -10.55
N LEU A 132 8.66 0.54 -10.63
CA LEU A 132 8.10 -0.81 -10.64
C LEU A 132 7.67 -1.24 -12.05
N GLN A 133 7.99 -0.46 -13.07
CA GLN A 133 7.72 -0.83 -14.47
C GLN A 133 8.59 -2.00 -14.91
N SER A 134 9.78 -2.15 -14.32
CA SER A 134 10.61 -3.32 -14.56
C SER A 134 10.05 -4.52 -13.82
N GLU A 135 10.12 -5.69 -14.44
CA GLU A 135 9.68 -6.93 -13.79
C GLU A 135 10.47 -7.19 -12.50
N ASP A 136 11.77 -6.90 -12.52
CA ASP A 136 12.63 -7.08 -11.34
C ASP A 136 12.17 -6.21 -10.18
N GLY A 137 11.88 -4.93 -10.43
CA GLY A 137 11.41 -4.01 -9.38
C GLY A 137 10.08 -4.44 -8.81
N LEU A 138 9.13 -4.80 -9.67
CA LEU A 138 7.81 -5.23 -9.26
C LEU A 138 7.87 -6.54 -8.45
N SER A 139 8.59 -7.54 -8.97
CA SER A 139 8.77 -8.81 -8.26
C SER A 139 9.43 -8.61 -6.92
N HIS A 140 10.40 -7.71 -6.84
CA HIS A 140 11.12 -7.46 -5.60
C HIS A 140 10.22 -6.82 -4.54
N VAL A 141 9.40 -5.82 -4.92
CA VAL A 141 8.50 -5.21 -3.95
C VAL A 141 7.45 -6.21 -3.45
N LEU A 142 6.92 -7.04 -4.33
CA LEU A 142 5.93 -8.04 -3.94
C LEU A 142 6.53 -9.12 -3.04
N SER A 143 7.73 -9.60 -3.34
CA SER A 143 8.40 -10.59 -2.48
C SER A 143 8.76 -9.98 -1.12
N THR A 144 9.13 -8.71 -1.08
CA THR A 144 9.42 -8.00 0.17
C THR A 144 8.17 -7.95 1.05
N TYR A 145 7.02 -7.63 0.47
CA TYR A 145 5.78 -7.59 1.24
C TYR A 145 5.20 -8.98 1.53
N ASP A 146 5.57 -10.01 0.78
CA ASP A 146 5.31 -11.40 1.21
C ASP A 146 6.04 -11.68 2.52
N TRP A 147 7.30 -11.28 2.61
CA TRP A 147 8.09 -11.39 3.85
C TRP A 147 7.42 -10.59 4.99
N PHE A 148 6.97 -9.37 4.69
CA PHE A 148 6.28 -8.50 5.66
C PHE A 148 5.04 -9.19 6.24
N VAL A 149 4.17 -9.72 5.37
CA VAL A 149 2.96 -10.41 5.80
C VAL A 149 3.28 -11.64 6.63
N ASN A 150 4.28 -12.42 6.20
CA ASN A 150 4.69 -13.62 6.92
C ASN A 150 5.22 -13.29 8.31
N GLN A 151 5.97 -12.20 8.46
CA GLN A 151 6.47 -11.76 9.77
C GLN A 151 5.33 -11.34 10.69
N LEU A 152 4.36 -10.60 10.16
CA LEU A 152 3.18 -10.21 10.94
C LEU A 152 2.39 -11.42 11.43
N LYS A 153 2.16 -12.39 10.56
CA LYS A 153 1.43 -13.62 10.91
C LYS A 153 2.18 -14.43 11.95
N HIS A 154 3.48 -14.57 11.78
CA HIS A 154 4.32 -15.32 12.71
C HIS A 154 4.29 -14.71 14.10
N HIS A 155 4.49 -13.40 14.20
CA HIS A 155 4.49 -12.70 15.48
C HIS A 155 3.10 -12.65 16.12
N ALA A 156 2.05 -12.49 15.34
CA ALA A 156 0.68 -12.50 15.86
C ALA A 156 0.32 -13.87 16.48
N THR A 157 0.69 -14.95 15.78
CA THR A 157 0.46 -16.31 16.27
C THR A 157 1.24 -16.58 17.54
N LYS A 158 2.52 -16.15 17.58
CA LYS A 158 3.39 -16.32 18.75
C LYS A 158 2.84 -15.58 19.96
N GLU A 159 2.39 -14.32 19.78
CA GLU A 159 1.80 -13.54 20.86
C GLU A 159 0.50 -14.17 21.35
N GLY A 160 -0.32 -14.66 20.46
CA GLY A 160 -1.56 -15.36 20.79
C GLY A 160 -1.31 -16.64 21.57
N ALA A 161 -0.22 -17.35 21.26
CA ALA A 161 0.17 -18.56 21.97
C ALA A 161 0.71 -18.25 23.39
N ASP A 162 1.40 -17.13 23.53
CA ASP A 162 1.99 -16.69 24.80
C ASP A 162 0.96 -15.99 25.72
N GLY A 163 -0.15 -15.58 25.12
CA GLY A 163 -1.25 -14.93 25.83
C GLY A 163 -2.32 -15.92 26.20
#